data_a1baee2bdd3340f21f3f402363117f30
#
_entry.id   a1baee2bdd3340f21f3f402363117f30
#
_cell.length_a   1.000
_cell.length_b   1.000
_cell.length_c   1.000
_cell.angle_alpha   90.00
_cell.angle_beta   90.00
_cell.angle_gamma   90.00
#
_symmetry.space_group_name_H-M   'P 1'
#
loop_
_entity.id
_entity.type
_entity.pdbx_description
1 polymer ?
#
loop_
_entity_poly.entity_id
_entity_poly.type
_entity_poly.pdbx_seq_one_letter_code
_entity_poly.pdbx_strand_id
1 'polypeptide(L)'
;MIWKRAVTLQALNAMGEGNMVGLLDILFTRIGDDDIEATMPVDHRTHQPFGLLHGGASVVLAETLGSVAGYLCTEGEQKVVGLEVNANHIRSVR
;
A
#
# COMPACT_ATOMS: atom_id res chain seq x y z
N MET A 1 19.75 7.87 -1.14
CA MET A 1 18.30 7.74 -1.44
C MET A 1 18.13 6.91 -2.70
N ILE A 2 17.22 5.94 -2.67
CA ILE A 2 16.99 5.01 -3.79
C ILE A 2 15.97 5.50 -4.82
N TRP A 3 15.20 6.53 -4.48
CA TRP A 3 14.11 6.99 -5.34
C TRP A 3 14.63 7.72 -6.57
N LYS A 4 14.11 7.38 -7.73
CA LYS A 4 14.43 8.03 -9.01
C LYS A 4 13.37 9.05 -9.44
N ARG A 5 12.25 9.10 -8.71
CA ARG A 5 11.19 10.07 -8.94
C ARG A 5 11.02 10.95 -7.72
N ALA A 6 10.91 12.24 -7.93
CA ALA A 6 10.55 13.17 -6.87
C ALA A 6 9.03 13.15 -6.68
N VAL A 7 8.58 12.89 -5.47
CA VAL A 7 7.15 12.81 -5.17
C VAL A 7 6.88 13.31 -3.76
N THR A 8 5.68 13.84 -3.54
CA THR A 8 5.22 14.27 -2.23
C THR A 8 4.20 13.27 -1.68
N LEU A 9 4.02 13.26 -0.36
CA LEU A 9 2.95 12.46 0.26
C LEU A 9 1.58 12.85 -0.29
N GLN A 10 1.34 14.14 -0.51
CA GLN A 10 0.09 14.61 -1.08
C GLN A 10 -0.17 14.00 -2.46
N ALA A 11 0.84 13.96 -3.31
CA ALA A 11 0.72 13.39 -4.65
C ALA A 11 0.46 11.88 -4.59
N LEU A 12 1.16 11.14 -3.73
CA LEU A 12 0.93 9.71 -3.55
C LEU A 12 -0.49 9.43 -3.07
N ASN A 13 -0.97 10.18 -2.10
CA ASN A 13 -2.31 9.96 -1.56
C ASN A 13 -3.41 10.34 -2.56
N ALA A 14 -3.16 11.32 -3.42
CA ALA A 14 -4.10 11.69 -4.49
C ALA A 14 -4.25 10.57 -5.54
N MET A 15 -3.24 9.74 -5.74
CA MET A 15 -3.31 8.62 -6.68
C MET A 15 -4.32 7.55 -6.26
N GLY A 16 -4.72 7.51 -5.00
CA GLY A 16 -5.72 6.57 -4.50
C GLY A 16 -7.17 6.98 -4.78
N GLU A 17 -7.41 8.18 -5.28
CA GLU A 17 -8.77 8.64 -5.55
C GLU A 17 -9.42 7.83 -6.67
N GLY A 18 -10.63 7.32 -6.39
CA GLY A 18 -11.39 6.56 -7.38
C GLY A 18 -10.96 5.12 -7.59
N ASN A 19 -10.13 4.57 -6.72
CA ASN A 19 -9.69 3.19 -6.82
C ASN A 19 -9.65 2.49 -5.45
N MET A 20 -9.22 1.23 -5.43
CA MET A 20 -9.21 0.41 -4.21
C MET A 20 -8.34 1.02 -3.11
N VAL A 21 -7.24 1.66 -3.45
CA VAL A 21 -6.34 2.28 -2.46
C VAL A 21 -7.09 3.33 -1.64
N GLY A 22 -7.81 4.22 -2.31
CA GLY A 22 -8.64 5.23 -1.65
C GLY A 22 -9.85 4.63 -0.95
N LEU A 23 -10.49 3.61 -1.55
CA LEU A 23 -11.65 2.95 -0.96
C LEU A 23 -11.32 2.34 0.41
N LEU A 24 -10.14 1.77 0.56
CA LEU A 24 -9.68 1.16 1.80
C LEU A 24 -8.97 2.15 2.72
N ASP A 25 -8.92 3.43 2.34
CA ASP A 25 -8.20 4.48 3.09
C ASP A 25 -6.74 4.14 3.37
N ILE A 26 -6.07 3.56 2.41
CA ILE A 26 -4.63 3.37 2.48
C ILE A 26 -3.99 4.73 2.30
N LEU A 27 -3.28 5.20 3.34
CA LEU A 27 -2.64 6.50 3.34
C LEU A 27 -1.13 6.34 3.49
N PHE A 28 -0.37 6.94 2.59
CA PHE A 28 1.06 7.04 2.73
C PHE A 28 1.39 8.10 3.77
N THR A 29 2.22 7.75 4.74
CA THR A 29 2.52 8.58 5.90
C THR A 29 3.96 9.05 5.94
N ARG A 30 4.85 8.38 5.21
CA ARG A 30 6.26 8.73 5.20
C ARG A 30 6.95 8.26 3.92
N ILE A 31 7.81 9.10 3.38
CA ILE A 31 8.78 8.75 2.34
C ILE A 31 10.15 9.07 2.93
N GLY A 32 10.90 8.03 3.32
CA GLY A 32 12.27 8.18 3.79
C GLY A 32 13.25 8.08 2.62
N ASP A 33 14.55 8.09 2.93
CA ASP A 33 15.58 7.97 1.89
C ASP A 33 15.55 6.61 1.20
N ASP A 34 15.27 5.54 1.95
CA ASP A 34 15.29 4.17 1.46
C ASP A 34 14.06 3.37 1.90
N ASP A 35 13.04 4.02 2.45
CA ASP A 35 11.84 3.36 2.93
C ASP A 35 10.58 4.17 2.61
N ILE A 36 9.43 3.51 2.75
CA ILE A 36 8.13 4.13 2.57
C ILE A 36 7.16 3.47 3.55
N GLU A 37 6.28 4.27 4.13
CA GLU A 37 5.29 3.79 5.11
C GLU A 37 3.89 4.20 4.71
N ALA A 38 2.93 3.33 4.98
CA ALA A 38 1.52 3.59 4.79
C ALA A 38 0.71 2.90 5.88
N THR A 39 -0.51 3.39 6.07
CA THR A 39 -1.46 2.82 7.02
C THR A 39 -2.77 2.48 6.32
N MET A 40 -3.50 1.55 6.91
CA MET A 40 -4.84 1.18 6.46
C MET A 40 -5.71 0.96 7.70
N PRO A 41 -6.89 1.60 7.80
CA PRO A 41 -7.75 1.38 8.96
C PRO A 41 -8.31 -0.05 8.99
N VAL A 42 -8.50 -0.58 10.19
CA VAL A 42 -9.14 -1.87 10.39
C VAL A 42 -10.60 -1.59 10.78
N ASP A 43 -11.50 -1.76 9.82
CA ASP A 43 -12.94 -1.51 10.01
C ASP A 43 -13.76 -2.48 9.14
N HIS A 44 -15.06 -2.19 8.96
CA HIS A 44 -15.95 -3.09 8.22
C HIS A 44 -15.47 -3.38 6.78
N ARG A 45 -14.72 -2.47 6.15
CA ARG A 45 -14.21 -2.66 4.78
C ARG A 45 -13.10 -3.70 4.71
N THR A 46 -12.40 -3.94 5.82
CA THR A 46 -11.23 -4.81 5.88
C THR A 46 -11.41 -5.99 6.81
N HIS A 47 -12.59 -6.13 7.44
CA HIS A 47 -12.90 -7.27 8.30
C HIS A 47 -13.33 -8.49 7.49
N GLN A 48 -12.96 -9.67 8.01
CA GLN A 48 -13.56 -10.93 7.59
C GLN A 48 -14.84 -11.19 8.43
N PRO A 49 -15.63 -12.27 8.16
CA PRO A 49 -16.92 -12.47 8.82
C PRO A 49 -16.92 -12.53 10.36
N PHE A 50 -15.79 -12.81 10.99
CA PHE A 50 -15.68 -12.87 12.45
C PHE A 50 -15.28 -11.54 13.09
N GLY A 51 -15.27 -10.45 12.35
CA GLY A 51 -14.90 -9.13 12.86
C GLY A 51 -13.40 -8.90 13.02
N LEU A 52 -12.58 -9.73 12.39
CA LEU A 52 -11.12 -9.62 12.40
C LEU A 52 -10.64 -9.08 11.07
N LEU A 53 -9.45 -8.48 11.06
CA LEU A 53 -8.83 -8.03 9.82
C LEU A 53 -8.72 -9.19 8.82
N HIS A 54 -9.25 -9.00 7.61
CA HIS A 54 -9.11 -9.97 6.54
C HIS A 54 -7.64 -10.05 6.10
N GLY A 55 -7.10 -11.27 6.02
CA GLY A 55 -5.71 -11.45 5.58
C GLY A 55 -5.43 -10.88 4.21
N GLY A 56 -6.39 -10.98 3.29
CA GLY A 56 -6.29 -10.39 1.96
C GLY A 56 -6.15 -8.86 1.99
N ALA A 57 -6.77 -8.19 2.97
CA ALA A 57 -6.62 -6.74 3.11
C ALA A 57 -5.19 -6.36 3.47
N SER A 58 -4.53 -7.12 4.35
CA SER A 58 -3.11 -6.91 4.65
C SER A 58 -2.23 -7.11 3.43
N VAL A 59 -2.55 -8.09 2.59
CA VAL A 59 -1.83 -8.34 1.34
C VAL A 59 -2.01 -7.16 0.37
N VAL A 60 -3.21 -6.58 0.29
CA VAL A 60 -3.46 -5.39 -0.54
C VAL A 60 -2.57 -4.23 -0.08
N LEU A 61 -2.45 -4.01 1.23
CA LEU A 61 -1.57 -2.96 1.76
C LEU A 61 -0.11 -3.22 1.39
N ALA A 62 0.37 -4.44 1.58
CA ALA A 62 1.75 -4.81 1.28
C ALA A 62 2.05 -4.69 -0.22
N GLU A 63 1.13 -5.14 -1.07
CA GLU A 63 1.27 -5.07 -2.51
C GLU A 63 1.27 -3.63 -3.01
N THR A 64 0.42 -2.77 -2.44
CA THR A 64 0.36 -1.35 -2.77
C THR A 64 1.68 -0.66 -2.44
N LEU A 65 2.23 -0.90 -1.25
CA LEU A 65 3.53 -0.36 -0.85
C LEU A 65 4.65 -0.83 -1.78
N GLY A 66 4.68 -2.13 -2.10
CA GLY A 66 5.69 -2.69 -2.98
C GLY A 66 5.62 -2.14 -4.40
N SER A 67 4.44 -2.02 -4.95
CA SER A 67 4.24 -1.49 -6.30
C SER A 67 4.61 -0.01 -6.39
N VAL A 68 4.23 0.79 -5.41
CA VAL A 68 4.57 2.22 -5.37
C VAL A 68 6.07 2.40 -5.19
N ALA A 69 6.68 1.68 -4.26
CA ALA A 69 8.12 1.75 -4.05
C ALA A 69 8.89 1.37 -5.32
N GLY A 70 8.46 0.30 -6.00
CA GLY A 70 9.05 -0.10 -7.26
C GLY A 70 8.93 0.98 -8.33
N TYR A 71 7.75 1.59 -8.45
CA TYR A 71 7.52 2.69 -9.39
C TYR A 71 8.47 3.87 -9.13
N LEU A 72 8.63 4.25 -7.86
CA LEU A 72 9.53 5.37 -7.50
C LEU A 72 11.00 5.07 -7.78
N CYS A 73 11.35 3.79 -7.92
CA CYS A 73 12.70 3.38 -8.29
C CYS A 73 12.92 3.27 -9.80
N THR A 74 11.91 3.54 -10.63
CA THR A 74 11.99 3.45 -12.09
C THR A 74 12.02 4.81 -12.74
N GLU A 75 12.33 4.85 -14.03
CA GLU A 75 12.39 6.06 -14.86
C GLU A 75 11.43 5.95 -16.04
N GLY A 76 11.01 7.11 -16.56
CA GLY A 76 10.19 7.17 -17.75
C GLY A 76 8.81 6.58 -17.57
N GLU A 77 8.36 5.78 -18.55
CA GLU A 77 7.03 5.18 -18.54
C GLU A 77 7.00 3.76 -17.98
N GLN A 78 8.08 3.30 -17.38
CA GLN A 78 8.13 1.99 -16.74
C GLN A 78 7.11 1.90 -15.62
N LYS A 79 6.46 0.74 -15.51
CA LYS A 79 5.47 0.46 -14.47
C LYS A 79 5.81 -0.83 -13.77
N VAL A 80 5.51 -0.88 -12.48
CA VAL A 80 5.71 -2.07 -11.65
C VAL A 80 4.36 -2.55 -11.17
N VAL A 81 4.09 -3.84 -11.34
CA VAL A 81 2.89 -4.49 -10.80
C VAL A 81 3.30 -5.72 -10.00
N GLY A 82 2.60 -5.96 -8.93
CA GLY A 82 2.80 -7.19 -8.15
C GLY A 82 2.06 -8.33 -8.83
N LEU A 83 2.79 -9.40 -9.20
CA LEU A 83 2.21 -10.59 -9.81
C LEU A 83 1.90 -11.67 -8.79
N GLU A 84 2.66 -11.72 -7.72
CA GLU A 84 2.49 -12.72 -6.67
C GLU A 84 2.87 -12.12 -5.33
N VAL A 85 1.99 -12.28 -4.34
CA VAL A 85 2.22 -11.86 -2.97
C VAL A 85 1.86 -13.02 -2.04
N ASN A 86 2.81 -13.41 -1.20
CA ASN A 86 2.61 -14.45 -0.20
C ASN A 86 2.74 -13.84 1.19
N ALA A 87 1.76 -14.08 2.05
CA ALA A 87 1.78 -13.57 3.41
C ALA A 87 1.20 -14.61 4.38
N ASN A 88 1.84 -14.71 5.53
CA ASN A 88 1.37 -15.57 6.61
C ASN A 88 0.98 -14.71 7.82
N HIS A 89 -0.21 -14.95 8.35
CA HIS A 89 -0.74 -14.21 9.48
C HIS A 89 -0.76 -15.11 10.71
N ILE A 90 0.07 -14.78 11.70
CA ILE A 90 0.18 -15.55 12.94
C ILE A 90 -0.70 -14.92 14.02
N ARG A 91 -1.04 -13.65 13.87
CA ARG A 91 -1.78 -12.87 14.86
C ARG A 91 -3.03 -12.26 14.22
N SER A 92 -4.18 -12.39 14.90
CA SER A 92 -5.42 -11.74 14.47
C SER A 92 -5.43 -10.27 14.87
N VAL A 93 -6.02 -9.42 14.02
CA VAL A 93 -6.16 -7.97 14.24
C VAL A 93 -7.63 -7.57 14.09
N ARG A 94 -8.10 -6.74 15.00
CA ARG A 94 -9.46 -6.19 14.99
C ARG A 94 -9.46 -4.71 14.62
#